data_5f642c43365004613a280705ca64f1b6
#
_entry.id   5f642c43365004613a280705ca64f1b6
#
_cell.length_a   1.000
_cell.length_b   1.000
_cell.length_c   1.000
_cell.angle_alpha   90.00
_cell.angle_beta   90.00
_cell.angle_gamma   90.00
#
_symmetry.space_group_name_H-M   'P 1'
#
loop_
_entity.id
_entity.type
_entity.pdbx_description
1 polymer ?
#
loop_
_entity_poly.entity_id
_entity_poly.type
_entity_poly.pdbx_seq_one_letter_code
_entity_poly.pdbx_strand_id
1 'polypeptide(L)'
;MKLQPFIENPVYPFLLIDEFYNKKEEKSIWQELEFYSGKYMDADQDTTGARAVSVETGEFINSSYRIYLDQVYAPTSRHFSNILNVYGKIMDKDVLEVVRKNMPTAPILEMSNCDLSQISYYDSGDFYGNHVDTFGYTVLVWFFKEPKRFNGGDFIISGPNKKIECKHNRLVMIPSYYFHSVTPITMEEKYRNKGLGRYTLTHFYFFDRNRPSKVSDMNKQGINKK
;
A
#
# COMPACT_ATOMS: atom_id res chain seq x y z
N MET A 1 4.99 5.11 16.65
CA MET A 1 4.51 5.85 15.48
C MET A 1 5.13 7.24 15.51
N LYS A 2 5.96 7.57 14.54
CA LYS A 2 6.56 8.91 14.39
C LYS A 2 5.91 9.56 13.18
N LEU A 3 4.96 10.45 13.41
CA LEU A 3 4.25 11.20 12.39
C LEU A 3 5.17 12.28 11.83
N GLN A 4 5.49 12.19 10.54
CA GLN A 4 6.15 13.26 9.80
C GLN A 4 5.25 13.62 8.62
N PRO A 5 4.35 14.62 8.79
CA PRO A 5 3.64 15.15 7.64
C PRO A 5 4.64 15.90 6.77
N PHE A 6 4.83 15.42 5.56
CA PHE A 6 5.75 16.04 4.62
C PHE A 6 4.95 16.93 3.67
N ILE A 7 5.04 18.24 3.83
CA ILE A 7 4.42 19.24 2.97
C ILE A 7 5.53 20.13 2.37
N GLU A 8 6.50 19.52 1.69
CA GLU A 8 7.46 20.33 0.92
C GLU A 8 6.81 20.95 -0.33
N ASN A 9 5.75 20.36 -0.83
CA ASN A 9 5.06 20.84 -2.02
C ASN A 9 3.55 20.86 -1.78
N PRO A 10 2.91 22.05 -1.70
CA PRO A 10 1.47 22.15 -1.47
C PRO A 10 0.62 21.58 -2.61
N VAL A 11 1.19 21.38 -3.81
CA VAL A 11 0.51 20.78 -4.97
C VAL A 11 0.50 19.25 -4.89
N TYR A 12 1.49 18.66 -4.24
CA TYR A 12 1.64 17.21 -4.09
C TYR A 12 1.77 16.79 -2.62
N PRO A 13 0.79 17.10 -1.77
CA PRO A 13 0.84 16.68 -0.37
C PRO A 13 0.78 15.15 -0.26
N PHE A 14 1.62 14.59 0.60
CA PHE A 14 1.63 13.17 0.94
C PHE A 14 1.97 12.99 2.42
N LEU A 15 1.67 11.83 2.97
CA LEU A 15 1.92 11.51 4.37
C LEU A 15 2.97 10.42 4.49
N LEU A 16 3.94 10.63 5.38
CA LEU A 16 4.90 9.62 5.83
C LEU A 16 4.72 9.37 7.32
N ILE A 17 4.70 8.09 7.70
CA ILE A 17 4.69 7.68 9.10
C ILE A 17 5.74 6.60 9.30
N ASP A 18 6.79 6.90 10.04
CA ASP A 18 7.80 5.91 10.43
C ASP A 18 7.30 5.11 11.65
N GLU A 19 7.72 3.83 11.74
CA GLU A 19 7.34 2.94 12.83
C GLU A 19 5.80 2.84 12.97
N PHE A 20 5.10 2.69 11.84
CA PHE A 20 3.64 2.75 11.79
C PHE A 20 2.98 1.64 12.61
N TYR A 21 3.39 0.40 12.42
CA TYR A 21 2.94 -0.72 13.22
C TYR A 21 3.80 -0.91 14.46
N ASN A 22 3.18 -1.24 15.58
CA ASN A 22 3.92 -1.61 16.80
C ASN A 22 4.51 -3.01 16.68
N LYS A 23 5.37 -3.41 17.63
CA LYS A 23 6.07 -4.69 17.58
C LYS A 23 5.16 -5.93 17.59
N LYS A 24 3.97 -5.85 18.21
CA LYS A 24 2.99 -6.94 18.18
C LYS A 24 2.34 -7.06 16.81
N GLU A 25 1.97 -5.93 16.21
CA GLU A 25 1.42 -5.86 14.86
C GLU A 25 2.45 -6.32 13.82
N GLU A 26 3.71 -5.85 13.91
CA GLU A 26 4.80 -6.31 13.05
C GLU A 26 4.97 -7.83 13.10
N LYS A 27 4.96 -8.40 14.31
CA LYS A 27 5.10 -9.85 14.47
C LYS A 27 3.96 -10.61 13.78
N SER A 28 2.72 -10.15 13.92
CA SER A 28 1.59 -10.79 13.26
C SER A 28 1.62 -10.64 11.74
N ILE A 29 2.05 -9.48 11.23
CA ILE A 29 2.27 -9.26 9.80
C ILE A 29 3.33 -10.24 9.27
N TRP A 30 4.47 -10.38 9.94
CA TRP A 30 5.52 -11.30 9.52
C TRP A 30 5.06 -12.76 9.48
N GLN A 31 4.23 -13.20 10.43
CA GLN A 31 3.65 -14.55 10.40
C GLN A 31 2.87 -14.81 9.10
N GLU A 32 2.13 -13.83 8.62
CA GLU A 32 1.37 -13.97 7.38
C GLU A 32 2.27 -13.84 6.15
N LEU A 33 3.22 -12.91 6.12
CA LEU A 33 4.20 -12.80 5.03
C LEU A 33 5.00 -14.10 4.85
N GLU A 34 5.42 -14.73 5.94
CA GLU A 34 6.15 -16.00 5.91
C GLU A 34 5.26 -17.16 5.48
N PHE A 35 3.96 -17.14 5.82
CA PHE A 35 3.01 -18.14 5.34
C PHE A 35 2.88 -18.12 3.82
N TYR A 36 2.92 -16.95 3.21
CA TYR A 36 2.86 -16.81 1.75
C TYR A 36 4.19 -17.04 1.05
N SER A 37 5.32 -17.13 1.77
CA SER A 37 6.63 -17.35 1.16
C SER A 37 6.59 -18.55 0.21
N GLY A 38 7.05 -18.35 -1.03
CA GLY A 38 6.97 -19.35 -2.10
C GLY A 38 5.58 -19.59 -2.72
N LYS A 39 4.55 -18.84 -2.27
CA LYS A 39 3.16 -18.91 -2.80
C LYS A 39 2.75 -17.64 -3.53
N TYR A 40 3.67 -16.67 -3.65
CA TYR A 40 3.41 -15.43 -4.36
C TYR A 40 3.23 -15.71 -5.85
N MET A 41 2.19 -15.11 -6.42
CA MET A 41 1.99 -15.18 -7.87
C MET A 41 3.05 -14.33 -8.56
N ASP A 42 3.72 -14.92 -9.55
CA ASP A 42 4.59 -14.18 -10.46
C ASP A 42 3.76 -13.19 -11.26
N ALA A 43 4.25 -11.96 -11.39
CA ALA A 43 3.60 -10.96 -12.23
C ALA A 43 3.53 -11.38 -13.71
N ASP A 44 4.44 -12.25 -14.16
CA ASP A 44 4.46 -12.77 -15.52
C ASP A 44 3.41 -13.88 -15.78
N GLN A 45 2.99 -14.58 -14.73
CA GLN A 45 1.96 -15.63 -14.80
C GLN A 45 0.58 -15.08 -14.47
N ASP A 46 0.36 -13.82 -14.69
CA ASP A 46 -0.77 -13.09 -14.19
C ASP A 46 -2.11 -13.58 -14.75
N THR A 47 -2.77 -14.40 -13.96
CA THR A 47 -4.19 -14.75 -14.18
C THR A 47 -5.12 -13.64 -13.72
N THR A 48 -4.60 -12.59 -13.08
CA THR A 48 -5.38 -11.49 -12.49
C THR A 48 -5.42 -10.25 -13.38
N GLY A 49 -4.70 -10.23 -14.50
CA GLY A 49 -4.64 -9.10 -15.43
C GLY A 49 -3.92 -7.86 -14.87
N ALA A 50 -3.11 -8.03 -13.84
CA ALA A 50 -2.56 -6.91 -13.07
C ALA A 50 -1.15 -6.47 -13.50
N ARG A 51 -0.61 -7.00 -14.58
CA ARG A 51 0.68 -6.54 -15.08
C ARG A 51 0.51 -5.21 -15.80
N ALA A 52 1.13 -4.18 -15.23
CA ALA A 52 1.06 -2.84 -15.82
C ALA A 52 1.87 -2.78 -17.12
N VAL A 53 1.26 -2.20 -18.15
CA VAL A 53 1.83 -2.06 -19.49
C VAL A 53 1.93 -0.57 -19.82
N SER A 54 3.05 -0.14 -20.40
CA SER A 54 3.18 1.21 -20.93
C SER A 54 2.19 1.40 -22.08
N VAL A 55 1.40 2.46 -22.01
CA VAL A 55 0.47 2.83 -23.08
C VAL A 55 1.23 3.24 -24.37
N GLU A 56 2.45 3.75 -24.21
CA GLU A 56 3.27 4.24 -25.32
C GLU A 56 4.03 3.13 -26.04
N THR A 57 4.59 2.18 -25.27
CA THR A 57 5.50 1.17 -25.85
C THR A 57 4.90 -0.25 -25.88
N GLY A 58 3.82 -0.50 -25.14
CA GLY A 58 3.27 -1.83 -24.97
C GLY A 58 4.13 -2.76 -24.10
N GLU A 59 5.21 -2.26 -23.53
CA GLU A 59 6.11 -3.05 -22.68
C GLU A 59 5.61 -3.12 -21.24
N PHE A 60 5.96 -4.18 -20.54
CA PHE A 60 5.70 -4.29 -19.11
C PHE A 60 6.52 -3.29 -18.31
N ILE A 61 5.84 -2.52 -17.48
CA ILE A 61 6.48 -1.50 -16.64
C ILE A 61 6.64 -1.94 -15.19
N ASN A 62 6.38 -3.20 -14.87
CA ASN A 62 6.59 -3.73 -13.53
C ASN A 62 7.09 -5.18 -13.56
N SER A 63 7.88 -5.49 -12.56
CA SER A 63 8.25 -6.84 -12.16
C SER A 63 8.12 -6.94 -10.64
N SER A 64 7.35 -7.91 -10.16
CA SER A 64 7.21 -8.24 -8.74
C SER A 64 6.31 -9.46 -8.58
N TYR A 65 6.44 -10.15 -7.46
CA TYR A 65 5.51 -11.21 -7.06
C TYR A 65 4.35 -10.62 -6.27
N ARG A 66 3.10 -11.10 -6.48
CA ARG A 66 1.91 -10.50 -5.86
C ARG A 66 0.94 -11.52 -5.30
N ILE A 67 0.22 -11.10 -4.27
CA ILE A 67 -0.98 -11.75 -3.75
C ILE A 67 -2.02 -10.66 -3.45
N TYR A 68 -3.22 -10.82 -4.00
CA TYR A 68 -4.37 -10.01 -3.64
C TYR A 68 -5.08 -10.66 -2.46
N LEU A 69 -5.05 -10.01 -1.30
CA LEU A 69 -5.66 -10.54 -0.08
C LEU A 69 -7.19 -10.68 -0.21
N ASP A 70 -7.82 -9.83 -1.01
CA ASP A 70 -9.26 -9.89 -1.27
C ASP A 70 -9.67 -11.05 -2.19
N GLN A 71 -8.71 -11.71 -2.86
CA GLN A 71 -8.94 -12.97 -3.58
C GLN A 71 -8.73 -14.19 -2.68
N VAL A 72 -7.89 -14.05 -1.64
CA VAL A 72 -7.62 -15.10 -0.66
C VAL A 72 -8.71 -15.15 0.41
N TYR A 73 -9.14 -13.98 0.85
CA TYR A 73 -10.12 -13.84 1.94
C TYR A 73 -11.42 -13.22 1.43
N ALA A 74 -12.50 -13.99 1.42
CA ALA A 74 -13.83 -13.45 1.20
C ALA A 74 -14.17 -12.36 2.26
N PRO A 75 -15.12 -11.46 2.00
CA PRO A 75 -15.48 -10.41 2.96
C PRO A 75 -15.77 -10.91 4.39
N THR A 76 -16.38 -12.09 4.51
CA THR A 76 -16.71 -12.72 5.80
C THR A 76 -15.52 -13.40 6.47
N SER A 77 -14.41 -13.64 5.76
CA SER A 77 -13.22 -14.33 6.26
C SER A 77 -11.99 -13.41 6.39
N ARG A 78 -12.12 -12.12 6.12
CA ARG A 78 -11.01 -11.15 6.24
C ARG A 78 -10.35 -11.13 7.63
N HIS A 79 -11.09 -11.46 8.68
CA HIS A 79 -10.59 -11.56 10.05
C HIS A 79 -9.57 -12.68 10.29
N PHE A 80 -9.40 -13.62 9.35
CA PHE A 80 -8.34 -14.63 9.42
C PHE A 80 -6.97 -14.09 8.93
N SER A 81 -6.94 -12.97 8.23
CA SER A 81 -5.69 -12.33 7.84
C SER A 81 -5.17 -11.43 8.96
N ASN A 82 -3.94 -11.66 9.39
CA ASN A 82 -3.26 -10.77 10.33
C ASN A 82 -3.05 -9.37 9.74
N ILE A 83 -2.74 -9.29 8.45
CA ILE A 83 -2.53 -8.02 7.74
C ILE A 83 -3.84 -7.23 7.67
N LEU A 84 -4.94 -7.88 7.26
CA LEU A 84 -6.24 -7.22 7.17
C LEU A 84 -6.83 -6.84 8.55
N ASN A 85 -6.40 -7.50 9.62
CA ASN A 85 -6.80 -7.13 10.98
C ASN A 85 -6.12 -5.84 11.47
N VAL A 86 -4.88 -5.58 11.05
CA VAL A 86 -4.12 -4.42 11.54
C VAL A 86 -4.17 -3.23 10.57
N TYR A 87 -4.52 -3.43 9.30
CA TYR A 87 -4.55 -2.34 8.31
C TYR A 87 -5.60 -1.27 8.64
N GLY A 88 -6.66 -1.64 9.35
CA GLY A 88 -7.71 -0.72 9.80
C GLY A 88 -7.19 0.48 10.60
N LYS A 89 -5.99 0.36 11.19
CA LYS A 89 -5.28 1.45 11.88
C LYS A 89 -5.10 2.71 11.02
N ILE A 90 -5.07 2.56 9.68
CA ILE A 90 -5.01 3.70 8.75
C ILE A 90 -6.24 4.61 8.91
N MET A 91 -7.38 4.03 9.29
CA MET A 91 -8.64 4.75 9.50
C MET A 91 -8.86 5.17 10.97
N ASP A 92 -7.87 4.96 11.84
CA ASP A 92 -7.94 5.42 13.22
C ASP A 92 -8.03 6.95 13.29
N LYS A 93 -8.74 7.45 14.29
CA LYS A 93 -9.02 8.88 14.47
C LYS A 93 -7.75 9.73 14.41
N ASP A 94 -6.69 9.29 15.10
CA ASP A 94 -5.42 10.03 15.18
C ASP A 94 -4.73 10.14 13.81
N VAL A 95 -4.79 9.08 13.01
CA VAL A 95 -4.25 9.08 11.63
C VAL A 95 -5.09 9.99 10.75
N LEU A 96 -6.42 9.88 10.82
CA LEU A 96 -7.33 10.72 10.03
C LEU A 96 -7.23 12.20 10.40
N GLU A 97 -7.02 12.55 11.65
CA GLU A 97 -6.79 13.95 12.06
C GLU A 97 -5.52 14.52 11.40
N VAL A 98 -4.43 13.73 11.34
CA VAL A 98 -3.21 14.13 10.63
C VAL A 98 -3.45 14.27 9.13
N VAL A 99 -4.18 13.32 8.53
CA VAL A 99 -4.55 13.40 7.10
C VAL A 99 -5.35 14.67 6.82
N ARG A 100 -6.41 14.95 7.59
CA ARG A 100 -7.25 16.15 7.44
C ARG A 100 -6.45 17.44 7.54
N LYS A 101 -5.53 17.50 8.50
CA LYS A 101 -4.70 18.69 8.72
C LYS A 101 -3.73 18.97 7.58
N ASN A 102 -3.27 17.95 6.90
CA ASN A 102 -2.12 18.05 5.99
C ASN A 102 -2.47 17.77 4.52
N MET A 103 -3.60 17.14 4.24
CA MET A 103 -3.98 16.70 2.89
C MET A 103 -5.34 17.30 2.50
N PRO A 104 -5.38 18.27 1.57
CA PRO A 104 -6.65 18.84 1.09
C PRO A 104 -7.60 17.79 0.49
N THR A 105 -7.06 16.66 0.05
CA THR A 105 -7.80 15.53 -0.52
C THR A 105 -8.31 14.52 0.52
N ALA A 106 -8.13 14.79 1.83
CA ALA A 106 -8.64 13.95 2.92
C ALA A 106 -10.10 13.49 2.76
N PRO A 107 -11.05 14.34 2.27
CA PRO A 107 -12.42 13.90 2.05
C PRO A 107 -12.56 12.69 1.12
N ILE A 108 -11.65 12.50 0.14
CA ILE A 108 -11.68 11.33 -0.76
C ILE A 108 -11.42 10.04 0.04
N LEU A 109 -10.47 10.06 0.98
CA LEU A 109 -10.20 8.92 1.86
C LEU A 109 -11.39 8.66 2.80
N GLU A 110 -11.94 9.71 3.41
CA GLU A 110 -13.03 9.61 4.37
C GLU A 110 -14.35 9.12 3.74
N MET A 111 -14.58 9.45 2.47
CA MET A 111 -15.74 8.99 1.70
C MET A 111 -15.58 7.56 1.19
N SER A 112 -14.39 6.97 1.26
CA SER A 112 -14.16 5.62 0.77
C SER A 112 -15.00 4.60 1.55
N ASN A 113 -15.73 3.77 0.82
CA ASN A 113 -16.56 2.70 1.36
C ASN A 113 -16.06 1.31 0.95
N CYS A 114 -14.98 1.27 0.18
CA CYS A 114 -14.31 0.07 -0.29
C CYS A 114 -12.80 0.18 -0.10
N ASP A 115 -12.19 -0.96 0.08
CA ASP A 115 -10.74 -1.15 0.07
C ASP A 115 -10.37 -2.41 -0.71
N LEU A 116 -9.15 -2.43 -1.23
CA LEU A 116 -8.51 -3.59 -1.83
C LEU A 116 -7.08 -3.66 -1.30
N SER A 117 -6.64 -4.85 -0.92
CA SER A 117 -5.34 -5.04 -0.30
C SER A 117 -4.52 -6.07 -1.04
N GLN A 118 -3.25 -5.76 -1.28
CA GLN A 118 -2.30 -6.69 -1.87
C GLN A 118 -0.97 -6.69 -1.11
N ILE A 119 -0.28 -7.81 -1.20
CA ILE A 119 1.13 -7.95 -0.85
C ILE A 119 1.91 -8.01 -2.15
N SER A 120 2.98 -7.23 -2.25
CA SER A 120 3.96 -7.36 -3.33
C SER A 120 5.32 -7.68 -2.73
N TYR A 121 6.05 -8.61 -3.35
CA TYR A 121 7.43 -8.93 -3.02
C TYR A 121 8.32 -8.56 -4.21
N TYR A 122 9.40 -7.89 -3.92
CA TYR A 122 10.42 -7.45 -4.89
C TYR A 122 11.76 -8.08 -4.55
N ASP A 123 12.34 -8.81 -5.48
CA ASP A 123 13.70 -9.35 -5.41
C ASP A 123 14.65 -8.56 -6.32
N SER A 124 15.84 -9.05 -6.52
CA SER A 124 16.85 -8.38 -7.35
C SER A 124 16.42 -8.28 -8.80
N GLY A 125 16.42 -7.07 -9.34
CA GLY A 125 15.95 -6.74 -10.69
C GLY A 125 14.53 -6.22 -10.73
N ASP A 126 13.72 -6.46 -9.70
CA ASP A 126 12.33 -6.03 -9.67
C ASP A 126 12.18 -4.51 -9.50
N PHE A 127 11.16 -3.97 -10.15
CA PHE A 127 10.87 -2.54 -10.19
C PHE A 127 9.39 -2.28 -10.48
N TYR A 128 8.97 -1.02 -10.39
CA TYR A 128 7.70 -0.56 -10.94
C TYR A 128 7.91 0.80 -11.61
N GLY A 129 7.72 0.84 -12.92
CA GLY A 129 7.83 2.05 -13.71
C GLY A 129 6.75 3.09 -13.36
N ASN A 130 6.84 4.24 -14.00
CA ASN A 130 5.96 5.35 -13.73
C ASN A 130 4.51 5.04 -14.13
N HIS A 131 3.58 5.16 -13.20
CA HIS A 131 2.15 4.86 -13.37
C HIS A 131 1.29 5.66 -12.40
N VAL A 132 -0.02 5.57 -12.56
CA VAL A 132 -1.03 6.00 -11.59
C VAL A 132 -1.88 4.80 -11.18
N ASP A 133 -2.40 4.84 -9.98
CA ASP A 133 -3.41 3.88 -9.55
C ASP A 133 -4.82 4.43 -9.83
N THR A 134 -5.78 3.54 -10.12
CA THR A 134 -7.15 3.92 -10.49
C THR A 134 -8.11 4.03 -9.30
N PHE A 135 -7.57 4.28 -8.11
CA PHE A 135 -8.31 4.36 -6.85
C PHE A 135 -8.37 5.80 -6.32
N GLY A 136 -8.94 6.01 -5.15
CA GLY A 136 -8.96 7.31 -4.49
C GLY A 136 -7.66 7.61 -3.75
N TYR A 137 -7.22 6.64 -2.94
CA TYR A 137 -5.99 6.71 -2.16
C TYR A 137 -5.21 5.40 -2.24
N THR A 138 -3.88 5.55 -2.35
CA THR A 138 -2.90 4.46 -2.25
C THR A 138 -2.11 4.62 -0.95
N VAL A 139 -2.09 3.58 -0.15
CA VAL A 139 -1.33 3.48 1.09
C VAL A 139 -0.37 2.31 0.97
N LEU A 140 0.90 2.57 1.21
CA LEU A 140 1.98 1.60 1.12
C LEU A 140 2.65 1.48 2.48
N VAL A 141 2.93 0.25 2.95
CA VAL A 141 3.81 0.03 4.11
C VAL A 141 4.87 -0.99 3.71
N TRP A 142 6.14 -0.65 3.96
CA TRP A 142 7.25 -1.50 3.57
C TRP A 142 7.76 -2.36 4.71
N PHE A 143 8.03 -3.62 4.36
CA PHE A 143 8.64 -4.60 5.25
C PHE A 143 9.85 -5.25 4.59
N PHE A 144 10.89 -5.49 5.35
CA PHE A 144 12.03 -6.30 4.98
C PHE A 144 12.72 -6.83 6.23
N LYS A 145 13.47 -7.92 6.08
CA LYS A 145 14.25 -8.48 7.19
C LYS A 145 15.49 -7.62 7.45
N GLU A 146 15.73 -7.30 8.70
CA GLU A 146 16.91 -6.54 9.09
C GLU A 146 18.09 -7.47 9.42
N PRO A 147 19.33 -7.05 9.13
CA PRO A 147 19.68 -5.82 8.41
C PRO A 147 19.26 -5.88 6.93
N LYS A 148 18.87 -4.72 6.36
CA LYS A 148 18.47 -4.58 4.94
C LYS A 148 19.52 -5.20 4.01
N ARG A 149 19.10 -6.10 3.10
CA ARG A 149 19.99 -6.87 2.21
C ARG A 149 19.89 -6.46 0.74
N PHE A 150 19.30 -5.31 0.47
CA PHE A 150 19.13 -4.77 -0.87
C PHE A 150 19.34 -3.26 -0.89
N ASN A 151 19.66 -2.75 -2.08
CA ASN A 151 19.65 -1.33 -2.39
C ASN A 151 18.49 -1.03 -3.34
N GLY A 152 18.08 0.25 -3.45
CA GLY A 152 16.91 0.64 -4.23
C GLY A 152 15.59 0.30 -3.53
N GLY A 153 14.55 0.08 -4.34
CA GLY A 153 13.19 -0.10 -3.85
C GLY A 153 12.58 1.18 -3.29
N ASP A 154 13.17 2.33 -3.57
CA ASP A 154 12.68 3.63 -3.15
C ASP A 154 11.46 4.03 -3.97
N PHE A 155 10.56 4.78 -3.35
CA PHE A 155 9.35 5.27 -3.98
C PHE A 155 9.59 6.69 -4.51
N ILE A 156 9.14 6.96 -5.74
CA ILE A 156 9.28 8.27 -6.37
C ILE A 156 7.89 8.82 -6.69
N ILE A 157 7.59 10.02 -6.22
CA ILE A 157 6.44 10.81 -6.68
C ILE A 157 6.96 11.69 -7.82
N SER A 158 6.51 11.43 -9.05
CA SER A 158 7.12 11.98 -10.26
C SER A 158 6.89 13.48 -10.44
N GLY A 159 5.71 14.00 -10.10
CA GLY A 159 5.39 15.41 -10.25
C GLY A 159 6.42 16.34 -9.59
N PRO A 160 6.70 16.20 -8.28
CA PRO A 160 7.75 16.96 -7.61
C PRO A 160 9.14 16.32 -7.72
N ASN A 161 9.28 15.20 -8.42
CA ASN A 161 10.50 14.38 -8.45
C ASN A 161 11.01 14.01 -7.04
N LYS A 162 10.07 13.68 -6.15
CA LYS A 162 10.38 13.38 -4.74
C LYS A 162 10.69 11.92 -4.55
N LYS A 163 11.93 11.64 -4.18
CA LYS A 163 12.36 10.30 -3.75
C LYS A 163 12.08 10.09 -2.27
N ILE A 164 11.39 9.00 -1.96
CA ILE A 164 11.09 8.53 -0.60
C ILE A 164 11.85 7.24 -0.36
N GLU A 165 12.77 7.28 0.57
CA GLU A 165 13.61 6.13 0.92
C GLU A 165 12.76 4.98 1.48
N CYS A 166 13.00 3.78 0.98
CA CYS A 166 12.40 2.54 1.49
C CYS A 166 12.96 2.20 2.88
N LYS A 167 12.19 2.50 3.93
CA LYS A 167 12.47 2.14 5.32
C LYS A 167 11.51 1.08 5.83
N HIS A 168 12.04 0.19 6.68
CA HIS A 168 11.21 -0.81 7.33
C HIS A 168 10.10 -0.16 8.16
N ASN A 169 8.87 -0.70 8.05
CA ASN A 169 7.68 -0.22 8.76
C ASN A 169 7.38 1.28 8.57
N ARG A 170 7.73 1.83 7.38
CA ARG A 170 7.34 3.17 6.95
C ARG A 170 6.07 3.08 6.12
N LEU A 171 5.06 3.87 6.50
CA LEU A 171 3.87 4.10 5.71
C LEU A 171 4.07 5.32 4.80
N VAL A 172 3.64 5.18 3.57
CA VAL A 172 3.44 6.28 2.60
C VAL A 172 1.99 6.30 2.19
N MET A 173 1.35 7.47 2.23
CA MET A 173 -0.02 7.67 1.77
C MET A 173 -0.05 8.79 0.74
N ILE A 174 -0.62 8.51 -0.42
CA ILE A 174 -0.77 9.45 -1.54
C ILE A 174 -2.18 9.36 -2.14
N PRO A 175 -2.69 10.44 -2.74
CA PRO A 175 -3.76 10.34 -3.73
C PRO A 175 -3.33 9.41 -4.87
N SER A 176 -4.18 8.47 -5.26
CA SER A 176 -3.82 7.41 -6.23
C SER A 176 -3.50 7.95 -7.63
N TYR A 177 -3.99 9.13 -7.97
CA TYR A 177 -3.75 9.77 -9.28
C TYR A 177 -2.37 10.44 -9.43
N TYR A 178 -1.52 10.42 -8.40
CA TYR A 178 -0.14 10.87 -8.55
C TYR A 178 0.65 9.87 -9.36
N PHE A 179 1.36 10.36 -10.38
CA PHE A 179 2.35 9.55 -11.07
C PHE A 179 3.46 9.17 -10.10
N HIS A 180 3.71 7.87 -9.99
CA HIS A 180 4.70 7.34 -9.07
C HIS A 180 5.38 6.09 -9.62
N SER A 181 6.54 5.78 -9.06
CA SER A 181 7.35 4.63 -9.46
C SER A 181 8.12 4.05 -8.27
N VAL A 182 8.67 2.87 -8.49
CA VAL A 182 9.57 2.18 -7.56
C VAL A 182 10.90 1.91 -8.27
N THR A 183 12.00 2.39 -7.68
CA THR A 183 13.33 2.16 -8.23
C THR A 183 13.69 0.68 -8.22
N PRO A 184 14.47 0.19 -9.20
CA PRO A 184 14.91 -1.19 -9.23
C PRO A 184 15.61 -1.59 -7.93
N ILE A 185 15.37 -2.84 -7.50
CA ILE A 185 16.08 -3.46 -6.38
C ILE A 185 17.35 -4.13 -6.89
N THR A 186 18.43 -3.97 -6.17
CA THR A 186 19.69 -4.70 -6.41
C THR A 186 20.11 -5.42 -5.14
N MET A 187 20.51 -6.69 -5.29
CA MET A 187 20.94 -7.55 -4.19
C MET A 187 22.20 -8.33 -4.57
N GLU A 188 23.05 -8.61 -3.57
CA GLU A 188 24.10 -9.59 -3.73
C GLU A 188 23.50 -10.97 -4.02
N GLU A 189 24.13 -11.75 -4.89
CA GLU A 189 23.63 -13.06 -5.34
C GLU A 189 23.29 -14.01 -4.18
N LYS A 190 24.10 -14.00 -3.14
CA LYS A 190 23.89 -14.83 -1.94
C LYS A 190 22.57 -14.57 -1.20
N TYR A 191 21.89 -13.44 -1.47
CA TYR A 191 20.64 -13.05 -0.81
C TYR A 191 19.39 -13.21 -1.71
N ARG A 192 19.58 -13.40 -3.03
CA ARG A 192 18.48 -13.49 -4.00
C ARG A 192 17.62 -14.73 -3.76
N ASN A 193 16.33 -14.61 -4.05
CA ASN A 193 15.34 -15.69 -3.94
C ASN A 193 15.24 -16.34 -2.55
N LYS A 194 15.53 -15.58 -1.49
CA LYS A 194 15.52 -16.04 -0.10
C LYS A 194 14.52 -15.29 0.80
N GLY A 195 13.60 -14.53 0.20
CA GLY A 195 12.66 -13.70 0.96
C GLY A 195 13.32 -12.54 1.71
N LEU A 196 14.52 -12.11 1.27
CA LEU A 196 15.30 -11.03 1.88
C LEU A 196 15.15 -9.69 1.13
N GLY A 197 14.27 -9.65 0.14
CA GLY A 197 13.92 -8.45 -0.60
C GLY A 197 12.90 -7.58 0.12
N ARG A 198 12.21 -6.74 -0.64
CA ARG A 198 11.23 -5.79 -0.15
C ARG A 198 9.83 -6.35 -0.25
N TYR A 199 9.12 -6.42 0.85
CA TYR A 199 7.67 -6.61 0.89
C TYR A 199 6.98 -5.25 0.93
N THR A 200 5.85 -5.12 0.22
CA THR A 200 4.98 -3.96 0.27
C THR A 200 3.57 -4.42 0.57
N LEU A 201 3.02 -3.92 1.67
CA LEU A 201 1.59 -4.00 1.93
C LEU A 201 0.96 -2.79 1.25
N THR A 202 0.10 -3.00 0.27
CA THR A 202 -0.60 -1.94 -0.44
C THR A 202 -2.08 -2.01 -0.12
N HIS A 203 -2.65 -0.89 0.28
CA HIS A 203 -4.07 -0.74 0.55
C HIS A 203 -4.61 0.39 -0.32
N PHE A 204 -5.55 0.06 -1.19
CA PHE A 204 -6.26 1.01 -2.03
C PHE A 204 -7.60 1.33 -1.41
N TYR A 205 -7.92 2.62 -1.29
CA TYR A 205 -9.21 3.09 -0.79
C TYR A 205 -9.96 3.78 -1.92
N PHE A 206 -11.25 3.46 -2.06
CA PHE A 206 -12.07 4.00 -3.12
C PHE A 206 -13.56 4.03 -2.76
N PHE A 207 -14.33 4.73 -3.56
CA PHE A 207 -15.77 4.80 -3.43
C PHE A 207 -16.44 3.97 -4.52
N ASP A 208 -17.29 3.03 -4.09
CA ASP A 208 -18.17 2.25 -4.97
C ASP A 208 -19.61 2.71 -4.75
N ARG A 209 -20.24 3.25 -5.81
CA ARG A 209 -21.62 3.75 -5.76
C ARG A 209 -22.66 2.66 -5.48
N ASN A 210 -22.33 1.41 -5.76
CA ASN A 210 -23.21 0.27 -5.55
C ASN A 210 -23.16 -0.29 -4.13
N ARG A 211 -22.24 0.19 -3.30
CA ARG A 211 -22.15 -0.17 -1.89
C ARG A 211 -22.71 0.92 -0.99
N PRO A 212 -23.40 0.57 0.11
CA PRO A 212 -23.86 1.56 1.09
C PRO A 212 -22.68 2.39 1.60
N SER A 213 -22.80 3.71 1.55
CA SER A 213 -21.81 4.58 2.17
C SER A 213 -21.93 4.51 3.69
N LYS A 214 -20.81 4.57 4.41
CA LYS A 214 -20.82 4.69 5.89
C LYS A 214 -21.66 5.88 6.37
N VAL A 215 -21.74 6.94 5.56
CA VAL A 215 -22.54 8.14 5.83
C VAL A 215 -24.06 7.85 5.77
N SER A 216 -24.53 6.97 4.87
CA SER A 216 -25.94 6.60 4.81
C SER A 216 -26.40 5.81 6.03
N ASP A 217 -25.51 5.01 6.63
CA ASP A 217 -25.84 4.23 7.83
C ASP A 217 -25.86 5.12 9.09
N MET A 218 -24.99 6.12 9.17
CA MET A 218 -25.04 7.11 10.26
C MET A 218 -26.32 7.95 10.22
N ASN A 219 -26.79 8.34 9.04
CA ASN A 219 -28.03 9.09 8.89
C ASN A 219 -29.27 8.24 9.22
N LYS A 220 -29.28 6.94 8.89
CA LYS A 220 -30.37 6.03 9.28
C LYS A 220 -30.46 5.81 10.78
N GLN A 221 -29.33 5.77 11.50
CA GLN A 221 -29.33 5.67 12.97
C GLN A 221 -29.80 6.96 13.67
N GLY A 222 -29.61 8.11 13.02
CA GLY A 222 -30.10 9.41 13.54
C GLY A 222 -31.60 9.63 13.37
N ILE A 223 -32.24 8.98 12.40
CA ILE A 223 -33.69 9.15 12.13
C ILE A 223 -34.57 8.30 13.06
N ASN A 224 -34.03 7.25 13.65
CA ASN A 224 -34.76 6.34 14.53
C ASN A 224 -34.70 6.72 16.04
N LYS A 225 -34.22 7.92 16.38
CA LYS A 225 -34.20 8.47 17.75
C LYS A 225 -35.02 9.75 17.85
N LYS A 226 -36.29 9.64 17.48
CA LYS A 226 -37.30 10.62 17.87
C LYS A 226 -38.54 9.90 18.35
#